data_85b5886267069a9292f62e09c28a160a
#
_entry.id   85b5886267069a9292f62e09c28a160a
#
_cell.length_a   1.000
_cell.length_b   1.000
_cell.length_c   1.000
_cell.angle_alpha   90.00
_cell.angle_beta   90.00
_cell.angle_gamma   90.00
#
_symmetry.space_group_name_H-M   'P 1'
#
loop_
_entity.id
_entity.type
_entity.pdbx_description
1 polymer ?
#
loop_
_entity_poly.entity_id
_entity_poly.type
_entity_poly.pdbx_seq_one_letter_code
_entity_poly.pdbx_strand_id
1 'polypeptide(L)'
;MPYLNDRVLDLGLNVLDTEADKITVCNAEPATFTAANATNALGSKSFSVGAAFGSPAARAGGRKVATTAISDGVIATTGSASHWAGIDTVNSRLLVAQALTASQPVTAGNVFTLAAMDVSLLGPA
;
A
#
# COMPACT_ATOMS: atom_id res chain seq x y z
N MET A 1 -13.31 22.86 -19.30
CA MET A 1 -12.57 22.16 -18.25
C MET A 1 -12.40 20.70 -18.61
N PRO A 2 -11.24 20.15 -18.35
CA PRO A 2 -11.09 18.69 -18.51
C PRO A 2 -12.07 17.96 -17.58
N TYR A 3 -12.53 16.81 -18.01
CA TYR A 3 -13.46 16.00 -17.23
C TYR A 3 -13.03 14.53 -17.26
N LEU A 4 -13.07 13.88 -16.11
CA LEU A 4 -12.83 12.46 -15.97
C LEU A 4 -13.91 11.89 -15.03
N ASN A 5 -14.68 10.94 -15.53
CA ASN A 5 -15.75 10.34 -14.76
C ASN A 5 -15.19 9.55 -13.57
N ASP A 6 -15.85 9.61 -12.43
CA ASP A 6 -15.44 8.87 -11.22
C ASP A 6 -15.27 7.38 -11.49
N ARG A 7 -16.04 6.81 -12.42
CA ARG A 7 -15.92 5.41 -12.79
C ARG A 7 -14.52 5.06 -13.34
N VAL A 8 -13.89 5.99 -14.07
CA VAL A 8 -12.52 5.77 -14.57
C VAL A 8 -11.53 5.73 -13.41
N LEU A 9 -11.67 6.62 -12.45
CA LEU A 9 -10.82 6.65 -11.26
C LEU A 9 -11.07 5.41 -10.39
N ASP A 10 -12.32 5.03 -10.20
CA ASP A 10 -12.69 3.86 -9.38
C ASP A 10 -12.13 2.57 -9.97
N LEU A 11 -12.19 2.38 -11.29
CA LEU A 11 -11.64 1.18 -11.92
C LEU A 11 -10.12 1.11 -11.80
N GLY A 12 -9.43 2.26 -11.83
CA GLY A 12 -8.00 2.31 -11.54
C GLY A 12 -7.71 1.91 -10.10
N LEU A 13 -8.44 2.46 -9.13
CA LEU A 13 -8.29 2.14 -7.72
C LEU A 13 -8.74 0.71 -7.38
N ASN A 14 -9.67 0.15 -8.13
CA ASN A 14 -10.11 -1.24 -7.94
C ASN A 14 -9.00 -2.26 -8.16
N VAL A 15 -7.96 -1.93 -8.90
CA VAL A 15 -6.77 -2.80 -9.01
C VAL A 15 -6.18 -3.04 -7.62
N LEU A 16 -6.09 -2.02 -6.79
CA LEU A 16 -5.63 -2.16 -5.41
C LEU A 16 -6.61 -3.00 -4.57
N ASP A 17 -7.90 -2.74 -4.69
CA ASP A 17 -8.93 -3.46 -3.95
C ASP A 17 -8.98 -4.95 -4.32
N THR A 18 -8.83 -5.27 -5.60
CA THR A 18 -9.06 -6.64 -6.09
C THR A 18 -7.79 -7.47 -6.27
N GLU A 19 -6.61 -6.86 -6.40
CA GLU A 19 -5.37 -7.58 -6.72
C GLU A 19 -4.34 -7.57 -5.59
N ALA A 20 -4.32 -6.54 -4.73
CA ALA A 20 -3.35 -6.47 -3.66
C ALA A 20 -3.61 -7.55 -2.60
N ASP A 21 -2.57 -8.30 -2.25
CA ASP A 21 -2.67 -9.36 -1.25
C ASP A 21 -1.61 -9.27 -0.15
N LYS A 22 -0.76 -8.24 -0.18
CA LYS A 22 0.27 -8.05 0.83
C LYS A 22 0.64 -6.58 0.95
N ILE A 23 0.84 -6.13 2.18
CA ILE A 23 1.38 -4.81 2.46
C ILE A 23 2.71 -5.01 3.18
N THR A 24 3.76 -4.34 2.69
CA THR A 24 5.09 -4.39 3.27
C THR A 24 5.51 -3.02 3.78
N VAL A 25 6.37 -3.00 4.81
CA VAL A 25 7.06 -1.79 5.25
C VAL A 25 8.51 -1.89 4.82
N CYS A 26 9.05 -0.80 4.28
CA CYS A 26 10.33 -0.79 3.59
C CYS A 26 11.27 0.28 4.15
N ASN A 27 12.58 0.05 4.00
CA ASN A 27 13.60 1.01 4.42
C ASN A 27 13.91 2.08 3.37
N ALA A 28 13.36 1.95 2.18
CA ALA A 28 13.49 2.90 1.08
C ALA A 28 12.32 2.73 0.12
N GLU A 29 12.10 3.68 -0.77
CA GLU A 29 11.06 3.55 -1.78
C GLU A 29 11.39 2.41 -2.73
N PRO A 30 10.56 1.35 -2.78
CA PRO A 30 10.81 0.25 -3.70
C PRO A 30 10.44 0.65 -5.13
N ALA A 31 11.26 0.25 -6.08
CA ALA A 31 11.03 0.52 -7.51
C ALA A 31 10.49 -0.71 -8.25
N THR A 32 10.55 -1.89 -7.65
CA THR A 32 10.14 -3.16 -8.26
C THR A 32 9.42 -4.03 -7.25
N PHE A 33 8.74 -5.06 -7.73
CA PHE A 33 8.13 -6.07 -6.87
C PHE A 33 9.17 -6.72 -5.95
N THR A 34 10.31 -7.12 -6.49
CA THR A 34 11.37 -7.76 -5.70
C THR A 34 11.89 -6.81 -4.61
N ALA A 35 12.06 -5.53 -4.92
CA ALA A 35 12.47 -4.54 -3.93
C ALA A 35 11.43 -4.43 -2.80
N ALA A 36 10.15 -4.35 -3.14
CA ALA A 36 9.08 -4.22 -2.15
C ALA A 36 8.89 -5.49 -1.32
N ASN A 37 9.09 -6.66 -1.92
CA ASN A 37 8.82 -7.95 -1.26
C ASN A 37 10.03 -8.51 -0.51
N ALA A 38 11.24 -8.14 -0.87
CA ALA A 38 12.47 -8.71 -0.32
C ALA A 38 13.55 -7.68 -0.02
N THR A 39 14.11 -7.03 -1.04
CA THR A 39 15.34 -6.22 -0.90
C THR A 39 15.19 -5.09 0.12
N ASN A 40 14.09 -4.33 0.05
CA ASN A 40 13.82 -3.21 0.95
C ASN A 40 12.82 -3.55 2.05
N ALA A 41 12.21 -4.73 2.02
CA ALA A 41 11.18 -5.11 2.97
C ALA A 41 11.76 -5.38 4.35
N LEU A 42 11.22 -4.72 5.36
CA LEU A 42 11.55 -4.96 6.76
C LEU A 42 10.50 -5.84 7.43
N GLY A 43 9.26 -5.74 7.01
CA GLY A 43 8.16 -6.51 7.55
C GLY A 43 6.96 -6.49 6.61
N SER A 44 5.98 -7.33 6.93
CA SER A 44 4.81 -7.46 6.05
C SER A 44 3.59 -7.99 6.78
N LYS A 45 2.43 -7.78 6.16
CA LYS A 45 1.17 -8.43 6.51
C LYS A 45 0.55 -8.96 5.22
N SER A 46 0.30 -10.26 5.19
CA SER A 46 -0.42 -10.89 4.08
C SER A 46 -1.92 -10.82 4.31
N PHE A 47 -2.66 -10.64 3.23
CA PHE A 47 -4.12 -10.59 3.22
C PHE A 47 -4.64 -11.59 2.21
N SER A 48 -5.91 -11.98 2.36
CA SER A 48 -6.62 -12.61 1.25
C SER A 48 -6.74 -11.60 0.11
N VAL A 49 -6.73 -12.07 -1.13
CA VAL A 49 -6.93 -11.19 -2.30
C VAL A 49 -8.23 -10.41 -2.11
N GLY A 50 -8.15 -9.10 -2.27
CA GLY A 50 -9.29 -8.21 -2.06
C GLY A 50 -9.47 -7.70 -0.63
N ALA A 51 -8.62 -8.11 0.31
CA ALA A 51 -8.75 -7.71 1.73
C ALA A 51 -7.73 -6.64 2.16
N ALA A 52 -6.70 -6.36 1.36
CA ALA A 52 -5.66 -5.40 1.72
C ALA A 52 -6.14 -3.95 1.63
N PHE A 53 -7.10 -3.66 0.76
CA PHE A 53 -7.67 -2.33 0.56
C PHE A 53 -9.18 -2.39 0.60
N GLY A 54 -9.81 -1.27 0.96
CA GLY A 54 -11.26 -1.12 0.88
C GLY A 54 -11.72 -0.72 -0.52
N SER A 55 -13.03 -0.49 -0.65
CA SER A 55 -13.62 -0.05 -1.91
C SER A 55 -13.33 1.43 -2.18
N PRO A 56 -13.27 1.85 -3.46
CA PRO A 56 -13.12 3.27 -3.79
C PRO A 56 -14.22 4.14 -3.18
N ALA A 57 -13.83 5.32 -2.73
CA ALA A 57 -14.72 6.29 -2.09
C ALA A 57 -14.42 7.70 -2.59
N ALA A 58 -15.32 8.63 -2.29
CA ALA A 58 -15.19 10.02 -2.69
C ALA A 58 -14.10 10.73 -1.89
N ARG A 59 -13.40 11.63 -2.56
CA ARG A 59 -12.53 12.64 -1.91
C ARG A 59 -12.59 13.92 -2.72
N ALA A 60 -12.16 15.03 -2.12
CA ALA A 60 -12.11 16.32 -2.81
C ALA A 60 -11.22 16.23 -4.06
N GLY A 61 -11.80 16.51 -5.22
CA GLY A 61 -11.10 16.51 -6.50
C GLY A 61 -10.82 15.13 -7.11
N GLY A 62 -11.38 14.04 -6.56
CA GLY A 62 -11.15 12.71 -7.12
C GLY A 62 -11.76 11.59 -6.32
N ARG A 63 -11.08 10.45 -6.31
CA ARG A 63 -11.50 9.24 -5.61
C ARG A 63 -10.32 8.68 -4.82
N LYS A 64 -10.59 7.83 -3.83
CA LYS A 64 -9.56 7.20 -3.01
C LYS A 64 -9.94 5.79 -2.61
N VAL A 65 -8.93 4.97 -2.27
CA VAL A 65 -9.09 3.75 -1.47
C VAL A 65 -8.23 3.88 -0.22
N ALA A 66 -8.65 3.22 0.86
CA ALA A 66 -7.88 3.15 2.09
C ALA A 66 -7.32 1.76 2.28
N THR A 67 -6.10 1.66 2.83
CA THR A 67 -5.56 0.37 3.27
C THR A 67 -6.36 -0.16 4.45
N THR A 68 -6.41 -1.48 4.60
CA THR A 68 -6.89 -2.10 5.84
C THR A 68 -5.88 -1.82 6.95
N ALA A 69 -6.34 -1.37 8.11
CA ALA A 69 -5.46 -1.14 9.25
C ALA A 69 -4.79 -2.45 9.68
N ILE A 70 -3.49 -2.38 9.99
CA ILE A 70 -2.69 -3.53 10.40
C ILE A 70 -2.37 -3.39 11.88
N SER A 71 -2.64 -4.44 12.67
CA SER A 71 -2.29 -4.49 14.08
C SER A 71 -1.36 -5.67 14.42
N ASP A 72 -1.15 -6.57 13.48
CA ASP A 72 -0.43 -7.84 13.68
C ASP A 72 0.58 -8.12 12.57
N GLY A 73 1.08 -7.08 11.92
CA GLY A 73 2.17 -7.22 10.96
C GLY A 73 3.44 -7.72 11.64
N VAL A 74 4.29 -8.45 10.93
CA VAL A 74 5.51 -9.05 11.47
C VAL A 74 6.73 -8.39 10.87
N ILE A 75 7.68 -8.00 11.72
CA ILE A 75 8.99 -7.47 11.30
C ILE A 75 9.96 -8.65 11.20
N ALA A 76 10.54 -8.83 10.02
CA ALA A 76 11.53 -9.87 9.76
C ALA A 76 12.96 -9.34 9.82
N THR A 77 13.18 -8.05 9.56
CA THR A 77 14.51 -7.44 9.49
C THR A 77 14.51 -6.13 10.27
N THR A 78 15.50 -5.98 11.15
CA THR A 78 15.69 -4.73 11.91
C THR A 78 16.12 -3.61 10.96
N GLY A 79 15.55 -2.43 11.11
CA GLY A 79 15.90 -1.25 10.32
C GLY A 79 14.99 -0.08 10.62
N SER A 80 15.02 0.92 9.74
CA SER A 80 14.16 2.10 9.83
C SER A 80 13.15 2.07 8.70
N ALA A 81 11.87 1.91 9.03
CA ALA A 81 10.78 1.89 8.05
C ALA A 81 10.47 3.33 7.62
N SER A 82 10.62 3.62 6.34
CA SER A 82 10.36 4.95 5.78
C SER A 82 9.24 4.94 4.74
N HIS A 83 8.90 3.78 4.19
CA HIS A 83 7.92 3.62 3.12
C HIS A 83 7.06 2.38 3.38
N TRP A 84 5.92 2.33 2.73
CA TRP A 84 5.10 1.14 2.68
C TRP A 84 4.75 0.84 1.22
N ALA A 85 4.44 -0.42 0.93
CA ALA A 85 4.08 -0.84 -0.40
C ALA A 85 2.92 -1.82 -0.36
N GLY A 86 2.03 -1.73 -1.36
CA GLY A 86 1.01 -2.72 -1.64
C GLY A 86 1.41 -3.52 -2.86
N ILE A 87 1.41 -4.82 -2.75
CA ILE A 87 1.88 -5.72 -3.81
C ILE A 87 0.89 -6.84 -4.10
N ASP A 88 1.01 -7.39 -5.31
CA ASP A 88 0.30 -8.57 -5.78
C ASP A 88 1.33 -9.70 -5.91
N THR A 89 1.32 -10.65 -4.97
CA THR A 89 2.28 -11.75 -4.97
C THR A 89 1.93 -12.82 -6.00
N VAL A 90 0.68 -12.89 -6.44
CA VAL A 90 0.24 -13.87 -7.45
C VAL A 90 0.85 -13.56 -8.82
N ASN A 91 0.86 -12.28 -9.20
CA ASN A 91 1.37 -11.84 -10.49
C ASN A 91 2.73 -11.13 -10.40
N SER A 92 3.33 -11.06 -9.21
CA SER A 92 4.62 -10.42 -8.96
C SER A 92 4.64 -8.97 -9.40
N ARG A 93 3.68 -8.18 -8.92
CA ARG A 93 3.53 -6.76 -9.28
C ARG A 93 3.64 -5.85 -8.06
N LEU A 94 4.40 -4.77 -8.21
CA LEU A 94 4.35 -3.65 -7.27
C LEU A 94 3.20 -2.74 -7.71
N LEU A 95 2.18 -2.63 -6.87
CA LEU A 95 0.99 -1.86 -7.23
C LEU A 95 1.06 -0.42 -6.72
N VAL A 96 1.58 -0.20 -5.51
CA VAL A 96 1.68 1.14 -4.92
C VAL A 96 2.82 1.17 -3.92
N ALA A 97 3.48 2.31 -3.81
CA ALA A 97 4.47 2.60 -2.78
C ALA A 97 4.35 4.07 -2.37
N GLN A 98 4.40 4.33 -1.08
CA GLN A 98 4.32 5.69 -0.55
C GLN A 98 5.21 5.84 0.67
N ALA A 99 5.65 7.08 0.92
CA ALA A 99 6.39 7.39 2.13
C ALA A 99 5.46 7.36 3.34
N LEU A 100 6.00 6.90 4.47
CA LEU A 100 5.33 7.07 5.76
C LEU A 100 5.42 8.53 6.18
N THR A 101 4.51 8.96 7.05
CA THR A 101 4.53 10.33 7.58
C THR A 101 5.85 10.63 8.29
N ALA A 102 6.41 9.63 8.98
CA ALA A 102 7.72 9.72 9.63
C ALA A 102 8.37 8.34 9.63
N SER A 103 9.71 8.31 9.57
CA SER A 103 10.45 7.06 9.69
C SER A 103 10.28 6.46 11.08
N GLN A 104 10.16 5.13 11.15
CA GLN A 104 9.98 4.40 12.39
C GLN A 104 11.05 3.32 12.52
N PRO A 105 11.80 3.26 13.64
CA PRO A 105 12.70 2.14 13.87
C PRO A 105 11.85 0.88 14.16
N VAL A 106 12.25 -0.23 13.56
CA VAL A 106 11.59 -1.52 13.75
C VAL A 106 12.63 -2.59 14.07
N THR A 107 12.23 -3.61 14.84
CA THR A 107 13.11 -4.67 15.31
C THR A 107 12.58 -6.02 14.86
N ALA A 108 13.45 -6.85 14.29
CA ALA A 108 13.12 -8.21 13.86
C ALA A 108 12.49 -9.00 15.01
N GLY A 109 11.43 -9.74 14.71
CA GLY A 109 10.69 -10.53 15.68
C GLY A 109 9.55 -9.79 16.36
N ASN A 110 9.47 -8.47 16.24
CA ASN A 110 8.38 -7.68 16.79
C ASN A 110 7.24 -7.58 15.79
N VAL A 111 6.05 -7.24 16.30
CA VAL A 111 4.91 -6.90 15.44
C VAL A 111 4.95 -5.42 15.12
N PHE A 112 4.31 -5.03 14.01
CA PHE A 112 4.09 -3.62 13.70
C PHE A 112 2.60 -3.34 13.51
N THR A 113 2.23 -2.09 13.77
CA THR A 113 0.90 -1.57 13.50
C THR A 113 0.99 -0.49 12.44
N LEU A 114 0.00 -0.44 11.55
CA LEU A 114 -0.07 0.56 10.49
C LEU A 114 -1.52 1.02 10.40
N ALA A 115 -1.75 2.30 10.64
CA ALA A 115 -3.09 2.87 10.48
C ALA A 115 -3.51 2.82 9.02
N ALA A 116 -4.82 2.81 8.77
CA ALA A 116 -5.32 2.88 7.42
C ALA A 116 -4.80 4.14 6.72
N MET A 117 -4.32 3.98 5.48
CA MET A 117 -3.76 5.07 4.68
C MET A 117 -4.50 5.16 3.35
N ASP A 118 -4.63 6.39 2.85
CA ASP A 118 -5.35 6.65 1.62
C ASP A 118 -4.43 6.64 0.41
N VAL A 119 -4.87 5.97 -0.65
CA VAL A 119 -4.30 6.09 -1.99
C VAL A 119 -5.34 6.78 -2.86
N SER A 120 -4.97 7.90 -3.48
CA SER A 120 -5.91 8.76 -4.16
C SER A 120 -5.56 8.92 -5.63
N LEU A 121 -6.58 9.03 -6.48
CA LEU A 121 -6.46 9.50 -7.84
C LEU A 121 -7.28 10.78 -7.97
N LEU A 122 -6.61 11.85 -8.40
CA LEU A 122 -7.26 13.12 -8.63
C LEU A 122 -7.72 13.19 -10.08
N GLY A 123 -8.86 13.84 -10.29
CA GLY A 123 -9.33 14.16 -11.63
C GLY A 123 -8.42 15.17 -12.32
N PRO A 124 -8.65 15.43 -13.61
CA PRO A 124 -7.88 16.42 -14.35
C PRO A 124 -8.04 17.82 -13.73
N ALA A 125 -6.97 18.58 -13.74
CA ALA A 125 -6.97 19.95 -13.24
C ALA A 125 -7.51 20.93 -14.28
#